data_a1fea98bfa2bcf7b3eed4bf64524b600
#
_entry.id   a1fea98bfa2bcf7b3eed4bf64524b600
#
_cell.length_a   1.000
_cell.length_b   1.000
_cell.length_c   1.000
_cell.angle_alpha   90.00
_cell.angle_beta   90.00
_cell.angle_gamma   90.00
#
_symmetry.space_group_name_H-M   'P 1'
#
loop_
_entity.id
_entity.type
_entity.pdbx_description
1 polymer ?
#
loop_
_entity_poly.entity_id
_entity_poly.type
_entity_poly.pdbx_seq_one_letter_code
_entity_poly.pdbx_strand_id
1 'polypeptide(L)'
;MSNLRWFAAFHNESHHPHIHLIAYSINPNEGYLSEKGVMALRSSFAKDIFAQDLLCEYKKQTERRDALKVQSREVLAELIAKINGGTYDNPQVEDLLQALAKRLAVTNGKKQYGYLRKDIKEIINSIVDEIGKDERIAALYDLWYESKETALKVYSESQPERLPLSQNKEFKSVKNMVIAEAMKLNLPTDEVEETDEPVEPDSEPTAEEAESPDPSPPPMDEYERTVADADRGNKWSQYRAAKFMLDRDGDHYDPKKAVEYLTRSAKKGYTVAKYMLGKLYLKGEDVPKQMLHALHWLESAVKDDNPYAEYLLGKTFLKGEDIERDTERAESLLSRSAEQGNKYAAYTLGKAYLDGDILAQSIDEAVRLLNLSASKNFAPAQFILGRLLYKGEVVPKDIKKSVEWLDRAAAQNDPYAAYLAGKIYLTEDEVKNIQKAIRSFIIAAANGNDYAEYQLGKIYLYGKDIPRDTDKTMYYLHLAAEHGNQYAAQLIHSIRVNGNWTAALASLRLLGHMARVIQNRLEDERRGRENSIDRKLRRKIEEKKQAHGLKQ
;
A
#
# COMPACT_ATOMS: atom_id res chain seq x y z
N MET A 1 12.83 -22.53 24.29
CA MET A 1 13.65 -23.27 23.31
C MET A 1 15.16 -23.06 23.56
N SER A 2 15.62 -23.26 24.77
CA SER A 2 17.03 -23.03 25.18
C SER A 2 17.99 -24.19 24.82
N ASN A 3 17.45 -25.32 24.41
CA ASN A 3 18.23 -26.57 24.21
C ASN A 3 18.48 -26.91 22.74
N LEU A 4 18.01 -26.08 21.79
CA LEU A 4 18.20 -26.31 20.36
C LEU A 4 19.61 -25.85 19.95
N ARG A 5 20.38 -26.76 19.36
CA ARG A 5 21.66 -26.46 18.69
C ARG A 5 21.51 -26.66 17.20
N TRP A 6 22.18 -25.81 16.41
CA TRP A 6 22.16 -25.94 14.96
C TRP A 6 23.51 -25.61 14.36
N PHE A 7 23.78 -26.22 13.22
CA PHE A 7 24.94 -25.96 12.35
C PHE A 7 24.42 -25.72 10.93
N ALA A 8 24.99 -24.76 10.26
CA ALA A 8 24.71 -24.50 8.85
C ALA A 8 26.01 -24.59 8.07
N ALA A 9 26.01 -25.32 6.97
CA ALA A 9 27.09 -25.37 6.00
C ALA A 9 26.55 -24.83 4.66
N PHE A 10 27.22 -23.81 4.13
CA PHE A 10 26.88 -23.25 2.83
C PHE A 10 27.78 -23.90 1.76
N HIS A 11 27.16 -24.51 0.76
CA HIS A 11 27.82 -25.02 -0.41
C HIS A 11 27.55 -24.12 -1.60
N ASN A 12 28.62 -23.53 -2.13
CA ASN A 12 28.54 -22.65 -3.32
C ASN A 12 29.02 -23.45 -4.53
N GLU A 13 28.22 -24.40 -5.00
CA GLU A 13 28.43 -25.02 -6.30
C GLU A 13 27.87 -24.11 -7.39
N SER A 14 28.59 -24.04 -8.52
CA SER A 14 28.39 -23.05 -9.58
C SER A 14 26.97 -22.99 -10.19
N HIS A 15 26.13 -24.00 -9.94
CA HIS A 15 24.78 -24.09 -10.50
C HIS A 15 23.66 -24.20 -9.47
N HIS A 16 23.95 -24.55 -8.21
CA HIS A 16 22.95 -24.68 -7.14
C HIS A 16 23.54 -24.34 -5.78
N PRO A 17 23.64 -23.06 -5.41
CA PRO A 17 24.01 -22.71 -4.04
C PRO A 17 22.95 -23.22 -3.07
N HIS A 18 23.37 -24.05 -2.09
CA HIS A 18 22.46 -24.61 -1.10
C HIS A 18 23.08 -24.61 0.29
N ILE A 19 22.21 -24.63 1.30
CA ILE A 19 22.60 -24.64 2.70
C ILE A 19 22.15 -25.96 3.32
N HIS A 20 23.09 -26.71 3.90
CA HIS A 20 22.74 -27.80 4.79
C HIS A 20 22.55 -27.28 6.20
N LEU A 21 21.37 -27.48 6.76
CA LEU A 21 21.06 -27.12 8.12
C LEU A 21 20.85 -28.39 8.94
N ILE A 22 21.67 -28.56 9.99
CA ILE A 22 21.52 -29.64 10.96
C ILE A 22 21.06 -28.99 12.28
N ALA A 23 19.85 -29.32 12.72
CA ALA A 23 19.30 -28.87 13.99
C ALA A 23 19.05 -30.09 14.89
N TYR A 24 19.48 -30.02 16.13
CA TYR A 24 19.26 -31.09 17.12
C TYR A 24 19.06 -30.50 18.51
N SER A 25 18.30 -31.21 19.35
CA SER A 25 18.21 -30.90 20.76
C SER A 25 19.30 -31.62 21.57
N ILE A 26 19.87 -30.92 22.53
CA ILE A 26 20.79 -31.56 23.50
C ILE A 26 20.03 -32.34 24.58
N ASN A 27 18.69 -32.24 24.60
CA ASN A 27 17.84 -33.04 25.46
C ASN A 27 17.22 -34.20 24.67
N PRO A 28 17.57 -35.49 24.98
CA PRO A 28 17.07 -36.66 24.26
C PRO A 28 15.54 -36.86 24.33
N ASN A 29 14.87 -36.20 25.29
CA ASN A 29 13.42 -36.27 25.47
C ASN A 29 12.65 -35.18 24.74
N GLU A 30 13.31 -34.20 24.11
CA GLU A 30 12.67 -33.20 23.27
C GLU A 30 12.53 -33.80 21.86
N GLY A 31 11.27 -34.02 21.45
CA GLY A 31 10.92 -34.78 20.26
C GLY A 31 11.44 -34.20 18.94
N TYR A 32 11.35 -35.01 17.92
CA TYR A 32 11.75 -34.73 16.54
C TYR A 32 10.87 -33.59 15.95
N LEU A 33 11.51 -32.77 15.13
CA LEU A 33 10.75 -31.82 14.27
C LEU A 33 9.82 -32.64 13.37
N SER A 34 8.52 -32.38 13.48
CA SER A 34 7.54 -32.94 12.55
C SER A 34 7.78 -32.37 11.14
N GLU A 35 7.31 -33.05 10.09
CA GLU A 35 7.35 -32.53 8.72
C GLU A 35 6.79 -31.10 8.61
N LYS A 36 5.70 -30.81 9.33
CA LYS A 36 5.15 -29.46 9.44
C LYS A 36 6.11 -28.47 10.09
N GLY A 37 6.87 -28.91 11.09
CA GLY A 37 7.90 -28.11 11.75
C GLY A 37 9.09 -27.83 10.83
N VAL A 38 9.51 -28.81 10.06
CA VAL A 38 10.55 -28.65 9.04
C VAL A 38 10.10 -27.69 7.93
N MET A 39 8.87 -27.82 7.45
CA MET A 39 8.29 -26.90 6.45
C MET A 39 8.17 -25.47 6.98
N ALA A 40 7.76 -25.30 8.24
CA ALA A 40 7.68 -23.98 8.88
C ALA A 40 9.07 -23.34 9.03
N LEU A 41 10.10 -24.11 9.40
CA LEU A 41 11.48 -23.64 9.45
C LEU A 41 11.99 -23.28 8.05
N ARG A 42 11.81 -24.14 7.04
CA ARG A 42 12.16 -23.84 5.64
C ARG A 42 11.50 -22.55 5.16
N SER A 43 10.20 -22.38 5.43
CA SER A 43 9.47 -21.17 5.06
C SER A 43 9.98 -19.92 5.78
N SER A 44 10.35 -20.02 7.07
CA SER A 44 10.92 -18.91 7.82
C SER A 44 12.30 -18.53 7.32
N PHE A 45 13.19 -19.51 7.10
CA PHE A 45 14.51 -19.26 6.56
C PHE A 45 14.47 -18.72 5.12
N ALA A 46 13.58 -19.25 4.28
CA ALA A 46 13.39 -18.73 2.93
C ALA A 46 12.92 -17.27 2.97
N LYS A 47 12.01 -16.92 3.87
CA LYS A 47 11.58 -15.54 4.06
C LYS A 47 12.70 -14.61 4.51
N ASP A 48 13.60 -15.08 5.37
CA ASP A 48 14.66 -14.24 5.92
C ASP A 48 15.86 -14.11 4.97
N ILE A 49 16.21 -15.20 4.27
CA ILE A 49 17.36 -15.25 3.35
C ILE A 49 17.01 -14.69 1.97
N PHE A 50 15.82 -15.03 1.46
CA PHE A 50 15.36 -14.64 0.12
C PHE A 50 14.23 -13.59 0.16
N ALA A 51 14.10 -12.86 1.27
CA ALA A 51 13.04 -11.87 1.47
C ALA A 51 12.92 -10.88 0.30
N GLN A 52 14.05 -10.55 -0.32
CA GLN A 52 14.13 -9.59 -1.41
C GLN A 52 13.73 -10.19 -2.76
N ASP A 53 14.22 -11.38 -3.06
CA ASP A 53 13.86 -12.08 -4.29
C ASP A 53 12.38 -12.44 -4.27
N LEU A 54 11.86 -12.86 -3.11
CA LEU A 54 10.43 -13.11 -2.90
C LEU A 54 9.59 -11.84 -3.03
N LEU A 55 10.02 -10.73 -2.44
CA LEU A 55 9.33 -9.44 -2.58
C LEU A 55 9.29 -8.96 -4.03
N CYS A 56 10.39 -9.10 -4.77
CA CYS A 56 10.45 -8.78 -6.19
C CYS A 56 9.47 -9.64 -6.99
N GLU A 57 9.46 -10.95 -6.76
CA GLU A 57 8.54 -11.85 -7.46
C GLU A 57 7.07 -11.63 -7.07
N TYR A 58 6.75 -11.33 -5.82
CA TYR A 58 5.39 -10.96 -5.40
C TYR A 58 4.93 -9.63 -6.01
N LYS A 59 5.85 -8.66 -6.17
CA LYS A 59 5.55 -7.39 -6.85
C LYS A 59 5.24 -7.64 -8.33
N LYS A 60 6.10 -8.38 -9.03
CA LYS A 60 5.87 -8.79 -10.44
C LYS A 60 4.53 -9.55 -10.58
N GLN A 61 4.25 -10.47 -9.66
CA GLN A 61 3.01 -11.23 -9.65
C GLN A 61 1.79 -10.30 -9.49
N THR A 62 1.89 -9.28 -8.63
CA THR A 62 0.84 -8.28 -8.43
C THR A 62 0.66 -7.42 -9.68
N GLU A 63 1.73 -6.91 -10.26
CA GLU A 63 1.72 -6.10 -11.49
C GLU A 63 1.12 -6.90 -12.67
N ARG A 64 1.55 -8.15 -12.83
CA ARG A 64 1.03 -9.04 -13.88
C ARG A 64 -0.45 -9.38 -13.67
N ARG A 65 -0.88 -9.58 -12.42
CA ARG A 65 -2.29 -9.75 -12.08
C ARG A 65 -3.12 -8.52 -12.43
N ASP A 66 -2.63 -7.34 -12.10
CA ASP A 66 -3.35 -6.09 -12.35
C ASP A 66 -3.36 -5.75 -13.85
N ALA A 67 -2.26 -6.01 -14.57
CA ALA A 67 -2.22 -5.91 -16.05
C ALA A 67 -3.23 -6.87 -16.69
N LEU A 68 -3.32 -8.11 -16.23
CA LEU A 68 -4.30 -9.07 -16.72
C LEU A 68 -5.75 -8.61 -16.52
N LYS A 69 -6.06 -7.99 -15.36
CA LYS A 69 -7.39 -7.42 -15.11
C LYS A 69 -7.72 -6.28 -16.07
N VAL A 70 -6.76 -5.39 -16.34
CA VAL A 70 -6.93 -4.30 -17.31
C VAL A 70 -7.16 -4.87 -18.71
N GLN A 71 -6.30 -5.79 -19.14
CA GLN A 71 -6.40 -6.41 -20.47
C GLN A 71 -7.70 -7.21 -20.63
N SER A 72 -8.14 -7.91 -19.59
CA SER A 72 -9.44 -8.63 -19.61
C SER A 72 -10.61 -7.67 -19.81
N ARG A 73 -10.56 -6.47 -19.24
CA ARG A 73 -11.60 -5.44 -19.43
C ARG A 73 -11.60 -4.91 -20.86
N GLU A 74 -10.42 -4.65 -21.42
CA GLU A 74 -10.29 -4.17 -22.80
C GLU A 74 -10.80 -5.21 -23.80
N VAL A 75 -10.38 -6.46 -23.66
CA VAL A 75 -10.84 -7.58 -24.51
C VAL A 75 -12.35 -7.75 -24.43
N LEU A 76 -12.93 -7.68 -23.22
CA LEU A 76 -14.38 -7.75 -23.02
C LEU A 76 -15.12 -6.58 -23.69
N ALA A 77 -14.61 -5.35 -23.53
CA ALA A 77 -15.22 -4.17 -24.13
C ALA A 77 -15.16 -4.22 -25.67
N GLU A 78 -14.02 -4.65 -26.25
CA GLU A 78 -13.88 -4.87 -27.70
C GLU A 78 -14.87 -5.94 -28.21
N LEU A 79 -15.03 -7.01 -27.44
CA LEU A 79 -15.92 -8.12 -27.77
C LEU A 79 -17.39 -7.67 -27.78
N ILE A 80 -17.82 -6.95 -26.74
CA ILE A 80 -19.18 -6.39 -26.66
C ILE A 80 -19.43 -5.38 -27.81
N ALA A 81 -18.47 -4.53 -28.13
CA ALA A 81 -18.58 -3.58 -29.23
C ALA A 81 -18.75 -4.30 -30.57
N LYS A 82 -18.03 -5.40 -30.81
CA LYS A 82 -18.15 -6.23 -32.04
C LYS A 82 -19.49 -6.95 -32.10
N ILE A 83 -19.99 -7.49 -31.00
CA ILE A 83 -21.31 -8.13 -30.91
C ILE A 83 -22.41 -7.10 -31.23
N ASN A 84 -22.39 -5.95 -30.57
CA ASN A 84 -23.36 -4.87 -30.77
C ASN A 84 -23.29 -4.31 -32.24
N GLY A 85 -22.13 -4.40 -32.89
CA GLY A 85 -21.91 -4.01 -34.28
C GLY A 85 -22.20 -5.10 -35.30
N GLY A 86 -22.58 -6.31 -34.90
CA GLY A 86 -22.85 -7.46 -35.79
C GLY A 86 -21.62 -7.96 -36.56
N THR A 87 -20.40 -7.73 -36.05
CA THR A 87 -19.12 -8.05 -36.72
C THR A 87 -18.33 -9.15 -36.02
N TYR A 88 -18.94 -9.88 -35.08
CA TYR A 88 -18.25 -10.89 -34.32
C TYR A 88 -18.45 -12.31 -34.90
N ASP A 89 -17.33 -13.02 -35.12
CA ASP A 89 -17.31 -14.30 -35.81
C ASP A 89 -17.29 -15.55 -34.91
N ASN A 90 -17.39 -15.40 -33.55
CA ASN A 90 -17.39 -16.55 -32.66
C ASN A 90 -18.78 -16.73 -32.01
N PRO A 91 -19.64 -17.58 -32.56
CA PRO A 91 -21.00 -17.74 -32.08
C PRO A 91 -21.08 -18.29 -30.65
N GLN A 92 -20.12 -19.09 -30.19
CA GLN A 92 -20.16 -19.68 -28.85
C GLN A 92 -20.08 -18.64 -27.72
N VAL A 93 -19.20 -17.64 -27.87
CA VAL A 93 -19.05 -16.59 -26.85
C VAL A 93 -20.19 -15.60 -26.93
N GLU A 94 -20.68 -15.33 -28.14
CA GLU A 94 -21.85 -14.48 -28.37
C GLU A 94 -23.08 -15.08 -27.71
N ASP A 95 -23.38 -16.36 -27.96
CA ASP A 95 -24.50 -17.09 -27.36
C ASP A 95 -24.43 -17.10 -25.82
N LEU A 96 -23.23 -17.34 -25.27
CA LEU A 96 -23.02 -17.31 -23.81
C LEU A 96 -23.26 -15.93 -23.21
N LEU A 97 -22.78 -14.86 -23.88
CA LEU A 97 -22.99 -13.49 -23.43
C LEU A 97 -24.43 -13.04 -23.55
N GLN A 98 -25.11 -13.39 -24.65
CA GLN A 98 -26.55 -13.12 -24.83
C GLN A 98 -27.40 -13.91 -23.81
N ALA A 99 -27.08 -15.19 -23.58
CA ALA A 99 -27.74 -16.00 -22.57
C ALA A 99 -27.53 -15.43 -21.15
N LEU A 100 -26.31 -14.95 -20.86
CA LEU A 100 -26.00 -14.28 -19.59
C LEU A 100 -26.82 -12.99 -19.45
N ALA A 101 -26.83 -12.15 -20.49
CA ALA A 101 -27.55 -10.87 -20.46
C ALA A 101 -29.06 -11.07 -20.26
N LYS A 102 -29.69 -12.02 -20.97
CA LYS A 102 -31.10 -12.39 -20.79
C LYS A 102 -31.38 -12.83 -19.36
N ARG A 103 -30.58 -13.75 -18.78
CA ARG A 103 -30.74 -14.23 -17.42
C ARG A 103 -30.50 -13.16 -16.36
N LEU A 104 -29.53 -12.23 -16.60
CA LEU A 104 -29.29 -11.10 -15.71
C LEU A 104 -30.43 -10.07 -15.76
N ALA A 105 -31.10 -9.89 -16.92
CA ALA A 105 -32.25 -8.99 -17.05
C ALA A 105 -33.40 -9.41 -16.13
N VAL A 106 -33.68 -10.73 -16.06
CA VAL A 106 -34.76 -11.30 -15.24
C VAL A 106 -34.37 -11.52 -13.76
N THR A 107 -33.06 -11.44 -13.44
CA THR A 107 -32.56 -11.67 -12.06
C THR A 107 -32.88 -10.49 -11.17
N ASN A 108 -33.70 -10.72 -10.14
CA ASN A 108 -33.96 -9.75 -9.07
C ASN A 108 -32.85 -9.80 -8.02
N GLY A 109 -32.33 -8.62 -7.58
CA GLY A 109 -31.32 -8.51 -6.55
C GLY A 109 -29.94 -8.09 -7.07
N LYS A 110 -28.88 -8.32 -6.28
CA LYS A 110 -27.51 -7.91 -6.61
C LYS A 110 -26.93 -8.75 -7.75
N LYS A 111 -26.58 -8.09 -8.85
CA LYS A 111 -25.95 -8.71 -10.03
C LYS A 111 -24.43 -8.78 -9.86
N GLN A 112 -23.96 -9.49 -8.85
CA GLN A 112 -22.56 -9.79 -8.58
C GLN A 112 -22.35 -11.30 -8.48
N TYR A 113 -21.19 -11.78 -8.91
CA TYR A 113 -20.91 -13.21 -9.04
C TYR A 113 -21.23 -14.02 -7.77
N GLY A 114 -20.96 -13.49 -6.57
CA GLY A 114 -21.22 -14.15 -5.30
C GLY A 114 -22.70 -14.49 -5.07
N TYR A 115 -23.61 -13.64 -5.52
CA TYR A 115 -25.06 -13.69 -5.27
C TYR A 115 -25.86 -14.37 -6.37
N LEU A 116 -25.23 -14.74 -7.48
CA LEU A 116 -25.91 -15.36 -8.61
C LEU A 116 -26.12 -16.85 -8.39
N ARG A 117 -27.19 -17.41 -9.00
CA ARG A 117 -27.48 -18.84 -8.98
C ARG A 117 -26.38 -19.64 -9.68
N LYS A 118 -26.31 -20.94 -9.38
CA LYS A 118 -25.26 -21.84 -9.88
C LYS A 118 -25.20 -21.89 -11.41
N ASP A 119 -26.34 -21.95 -12.05
CA ASP A 119 -26.48 -21.98 -13.52
C ASP A 119 -25.89 -20.72 -14.18
N ILE A 120 -26.11 -19.54 -13.61
CA ILE A 120 -25.56 -18.28 -14.10
C ILE A 120 -24.04 -18.21 -13.85
N LYS A 121 -23.57 -18.72 -12.71
CA LYS A 121 -22.15 -18.81 -12.38
C LYS A 121 -21.38 -19.70 -13.35
N GLU A 122 -22.00 -20.79 -13.80
CA GLU A 122 -21.41 -21.69 -14.81
C GLU A 122 -21.23 -20.97 -16.15
N ILE A 123 -22.21 -20.21 -16.62
CA ILE A 123 -22.09 -19.40 -17.83
C ILE A 123 -20.97 -18.38 -17.70
N ILE A 124 -20.91 -17.66 -16.58
CA ILE A 124 -19.83 -16.68 -16.33
C ILE A 124 -18.46 -17.34 -16.33
N ASN A 125 -18.32 -18.49 -15.69
CA ASN A 125 -17.06 -19.23 -15.69
C ASN A 125 -16.65 -19.66 -17.09
N SER A 126 -17.58 -20.15 -17.92
CA SER A 126 -17.31 -20.51 -19.31
C SER A 126 -16.86 -19.30 -20.12
N ILE A 127 -17.48 -18.14 -19.95
CA ILE A 127 -17.08 -16.91 -20.62
C ILE A 127 -15.66 -16.49 -20.17
N VAL A 128 -15.37 -16.54 -18.89
CA VAL A 128 -14.03 -16.20 -18.35
C VAL A 128 -12.95 -17.12 -18.90
N ASP A 129 -13.24 -18.42 -19.03
CA ASP A 129 -12.29 -19.39 -19.56
C ASP A 129 -12.09 -19.22 -21.09
N GLU A 130 -13.15 -18.84 -21.83
CA GLU A 130 -13.02 -18.50 -23.26
C GLU A 130 -12.20 -17.21 -23.47
N ILE A 131 -12.45 -16.17 -22.69
CA ILE A 131 -11.65 -14.94 -22.72
C ILE A 131 -10.19 -15.23 -22.36
N GLY A 132 -9.96 -16.17 -21.44
CA GLY A 132 -8.62 -16.62 -21.06
C GLY A 132 -7.81 -17.24 -22.20
N LYS A 133 -8.45 -17.60 -23.34
CA LYS A 133 -7.78 -18.09 -24.55
C LYS A 133 -7.29 -16.98 -25.48
N ASP A 134 -7.70 -15.72 -25.28
CA ASP A 134 -7.13 -14.57 -25.99
C ASP A 134 -5.62 -14.51 -25.75
N GLU A 135 -4.82 -14.40 -26.81
CA GLU A 135 -3.34 -14.46 -26.75
C GLU A 135 -2.77 -13.45 -25.75
N ARG A 136 -3.36 -12.25 -25.65
CA ARG A 136 -2.94 -11.17 -24.73
C ARG A 136 -3.15 -11.56 -23.28
N ILE A 137 -4.30 -12.20 -22.97
CA ILE A 137 -4.66 -12.64 -21.62
C ILE A 137 -3.88 -13.89 -21.26
N ALA A 138 -3.79 -14.85 -22.17
CA ALA A 138 -3.04 -16.09 -21.99
C ALA A 138 -1.57 -15.80 -21.68
N ALA A 139 -0.91 -14.92 -22.43
CA ALA A 139 0.48 -14.52 -22.19
C ALA A 139 0.68 -13.90 -20.81
N LEU A 140 -0.20 -13.02 -20.34
CA LEU A 140 -0.13 -12.41 -19.01
C LEU A 140 -0.39 -13.42 -17.91
N TYR A 141 -1.28 -14.40 -18.16
CA TYR A 141 -1.58 -15.47 -17.22
C TYR A 141 -0.40 -16.44 -17.06
N ASP A 142 0.29 -16.73 -18.15
CA ASP A 142 1.52 -17.52 -18.16
C ASP A 142 2.63 -16.82 -17.37
N LEU A 143 2.86 -15.55 -17.64
CA LEU A 143 3.82 -14.74 -16.90
C LEU A 143 3.50 -14.64 -15.41
N TRP A 144 2.22 -14.59 -15.03
CA TRP A 144 1.81 -14.60 -13.62
C TRP A 144 2.14 -15.94 -12.96
N TYR A 145 1.91 -17.07 -13.64
CA TYR A 145 2.29 -18.39 -13.14
C TYR A 145 3.80 -18.56 -13.02
N GLU A 146 4.59 -18.06 -13.97
CA GLU A 146 6.05 -18.06 -13.88
C GLU A 146 6.55 -17.34 -12.62
N SER A 147 5.98 -16.18 -12.29
CA SER A 147 6.32 -15.48 -11.05
C SER A 147 5.93 -16.27 -9.82
N LYS A 148 4.79 -16.95 -9.85
CA LYS A 148 4.31 -17.81 -8.76
C LYS A 148 5.19 -19.03 -8.58
N GLU A 149 5.59 -19.67 -9.66
CA GLU A 149 6.51 -20.82 -9.63
C GLU A 149 7.89 -20.41 -9.12
N THR A 150 8.41 -19.28 -9.58
CA THR A 150 9.70 -18.73 -9.13
C THR A 150 9.68 -18.45 -7.63
N ALA A 151 8.61 -17.84 -7.12
CA ALA A 151 8.45 -17.60 -5.70
C ALA A 151 8.32 -18.90 -4.89
N LEU A 152 7.61 -19.92 -5.42
CA LEU A 152 7.44 -21.21 -4.76
C LEU A 152 8.73 -22.05 -4.73
N LYS A 153 9.52 -22.02 -5.80
CA LYS A 153 10.81 -22.75 -5.88
C LYS A 153 11.80 -22.37 -4.77
N VAL A 154 11.64 -21.18 -4.18
CA VAL A 154 12.50 -20.73 -3.07
C VAL A 154 12.29 -21.58 -1.81
N TYR A 155 11.09 -22.14 -1.60
CA TYR A 155 10.76 -22.87 -0.37
C TYR A 155 10.03 -24.20 -0.56
N SER A 156 9.70 -24.58 -1.79
CA SER A 156 9.01 -25.84 -2.11
C SER A 156 9.48 -26.39 -3.46
N GLU A 157 9.64 -27.70 -3.54
CA GLU A 157 9.89 -28.40 -4.80
C GLU A 157 8.62 -28.69 -5.60
N SER A 158 7.42 -28.42 -5.00
CA SER A 158 6.15 -28.64 -5.66
C SER A 158 5.83 -27.52 -6.64
N GLN A 159 5.47 -27.88 -7.86
CA GLN A 159 4.93 -26.91 -8.82
C GLN A 159 3.48 -26.57 -8.46
N PRO A 160 3.06 -25.30 -8.61
CA PRO A 160 1.66 -24.92 -8.38
C PRO A 160 0.78 -25.54 -9.46
N GLU A 161 -0.33 -26.13 -9.06
CA GLU A 161 -1.34 -26.59 -10.00
C GLU A 161 -1.85 -25.42 -10.85
N ARG A 162 -1.86 -25.59 -12.16
CA ARG A 162 -2.32 -24.57 -13.10
C ARG A 162 -3.84 -24.68 -13.27
N LEU A 163 -4.55 -23.78 -12.62
CA LEU A 163 -6.01 -23.72 -12.68
C LEU A 163 -6.50 -22.92 -13.89
N PRO A 164 -7.69 -23.24 -14.45
CA PRO A 164 -8.38 -22.35 -15.38
C PRO A 164 -8.57 -20.96 -14.78
N LEU A 165 -8.65 -19.92 -15.62
CA LEU A 165 -8.78 -18.53 -15.17
C LEU A 165 -10.01 -18.34 -14.27
N SER A 166 -11.12 -19.01 -14.61
CA SER A 166 -12.36 -18.99 -13.83
C SER A 166 -12.23 -19.61 -12.43
N GLN A 167 -11.33 -20.57 -12.23
CA GLN A 167 -11.16 -21.25 -10.94
C GLN A 167 -10.11 -20.57 -10.06
N ASN A 168 -9.31 -19.66 -10.61
CA ASN A 168 -8.28 -18.99 -9.87
C ASN A 168 -8.86 -17.83 -9.03
N LYS A 169 -8.72 -17.95 -7.70
CA LYS A 169 -9.29 -16.99 -6.72
C LYS A 169 -8.75 -15.58 -6.88
N GLU A 170 -7.51 -15.43 -7.35
CA GLU A 170 -6.86 -14.13 -7.57
C GLU A 170 -7.53 -13.28 -8.67
N PHE A 171 -8.25 -13.95 -9.59
CA PHE A 171 -8.93 -13.31 -10.72
C PHE A 171 -10.46 -13.29 -10.58
N LYS A 172 -10.97 -13.41 -9.35
CA LYS A 172 -12.42 -13.32 -9.07
C LYS A 172 -13.06 -12.02 -9.60
N SER A 173 -12.31 -10.93 -9.64
CA SER A 173 -12.77 -9.65 -10.18
C SER A 173 -13.13 -9.69 -11.67
N VAL A 174 -12.49 -10.55 -12.47
CA VAL A 174 -12.79 -10.72 -13.90
C VAL A 174 -14.22 -11.22 -14.11
N LYS A 175 -14.74 -12.06 -13.22
CA LYS A 175 -16.13 -12.53 -13.26
C LYS A 175 -17.15 -11.40 -13.10
N ASN A 176 -16.88 -10.44 -12.22
CA ASN A 176 -17.73 -9.27 -12.07
C ASN A 176 -17.60 -8.29 -13.25
N MET A 177 -16.45 -8.26 -13.93
CA MET A 177 -16.32 -7.50 -15.18
C MET A 177 -17.18 -8.10 -16.29
N VAL A 178 -17.20 -9.43 -16.44
CA VAL A 178 -18.09 -10.13 -17.41
C VAL A 178 -19.55 -9.78 -17.16
N ILE A 179 -20.00 -9.76 -15.90
CA ILE A 179 -21.37 -9.37 -15.54
C ILE A 179 -21.66 -7.93 -15.95
N ALA A 180 -20.75 -7.00 -15.62
CA ALA A 180 -20.92 -5.58 -15.91
C ALA A 180 -20.95 -5.31 -17.42
N GLU A 181 -20.11 -5.99 -18.20
CA GLU A 181 -20.07 -5.83 -19.65
C GLU A 181 -21.26 -6.52 -20.35
N ALA A 182 -21.67 -7.72 -19.89
CA ALA A 182 -22.85 -8.39 -20.44
C ALA A 182 -24.15 -7.56 -20.28
N MET A 183 -24.23 -6.75 -19.22
CA MET A 183 -25.38 -5.84 -19.02
C MET A 183 -25.42 -4.67 -20.01
N LYS A 184 -24.37 -4.43 -20.80
CA LYS A 184 -24.30 -3.38 -21.84
C LYS A 184 -24.70 -3.90 -23.23
N LEU A 185 -24.99 -5.22 -23.36
CA LEU A 185 -25.46 -5.79 -24.62
C LEU A 185 -26.86 -5.24 -24.98
N ASN A 186 -26.99 -4.76 -26.20
CA ASN A 186 -28.26 -4.39 -26.79
C ASN A 186 -28.99 -5.67 -27.20
N LEU A 187 -29.87 -6.17 -26.32
CA LEU A 187 -30.72 -7.32 -26.67
C LEU A 187 -31.82 -6.84 -27.63
N PRO A 188 -32.07 -7.56 -28.77
CA PRO A 188 -33.24 -7.29 -29.57
C PRO A 188 -34.50 -7.45 -28.71
N THR A 189 -35.40 -6.51 -28.78
CA THR A 189 -36.72 -6.54 -28.16
C THR A 189 -37.62 -7.46 -29.00
N ASP A 190 -37.42 -8.77 -28.95
CA ASP A 190 -38.36 -9.73 -29.44
C ASP A 190 -38.87 -10.60 -28.28
N GLU A 191 -40.16 -10.43 -28.05
CA GLU A 191 -41.14 -11.26 -27.35
C GLU A 191 -40.61 -12.22 -26.28
N VAL A 192 -40.75 -11.77 -25.03
CA VAL A 192 -40.73 -12.65 -23.87
C VAL A 192 -42.07 -13.40 -23.92
N GLU A 193 -42.10 -14.59 -24.51
CA GLU A 193 -43.19 -15.55 -24.26
C GLU A 193 -43.12 -15.94 -22.78
N GLU A 194 -44.07 -15.42 -22.01
CA GLU A 194 -44.45 -15.98 -20.73
C GLU A 194 -45.07 -17.33 -20.98
N THR A 195 -44.29 -18.40 -20.81
CA THR A 195 -44.85 -19.73 -20.66
C THR A 195 -45.11 -19.94 -19.18
N ASP A 196 -46.27 -19.45 -18.71
CA ASP A 196 -46.97 -19.96 -17.56
C ASP A 196 -47.65 -21.28 -17.96
N GLU A 197 -46.99 -22.40 -17.77
CA GLU A 197 -47.68 -23.68 -17.61
C GLU A 197 -47.72 -24.04 -16.13
N PRO A 198 -48.92 -24.19 -15.56
CA PRO A 198 -49.07 -24.70 -14.20
C PRO A 198 -48.82 -26.20 -14.19
N VAL A 199 -47.81 -26.64 -13.47
CA VAL A 199 -47.58 -28.05 -13.16
C VAL A 199 -48.61 -28.46 -12.09
N GLU A 200 -49.56 -29.28 -12.48
CA GLU A 200 -50.47 -29.95 -11.56
C GLU A 200 -49.69 -30.87 -10.59
N PRO A 201 -50.15 -31.01 -9.36
CA PRO A 201 -49.52 -31.88 -8.38
C PRO A 201 -50.05 -33.32 -8.56
N ASP A 202 -49.22 -34.21 -9.06
CA ASP A 202 -49.51 -35.64 -9.04
C ASP A 202 -48.81 -36.34 -7.88
N SER A 203 -49.65 -37.12 -7.17
CA SER A 203 -49.36 -38.18 -6.26
C SER A 203 -48.91 -37.88 -4.83
N GLU A 204 -49.82 -38.27 -3.92
CA GLU A 204 -49.61 -38.35 -2.48
C GLU A 204 -48.45 -39.28 -2.09
N PRO A 205 -47.60 -38.85 -1.11
CA PRO A 205 -46.65 -39.77 -0.52
C PRO A 205 -47.29 -40.61 0.57
N THR A 206 -47.08 -41.91 0.45
CA THR A 206 -47.35 -42.88 1.49
C THR A 206 -46.60 -42.56 2.77
N ALA A 207 -47.36 -42.59 3.88
CA ALA A 207 -46.81 -42.43 5.22
C ALA A 207 -45.81 -43.56 5.53
N GLU A 208 -44.64 -43.16 5.93
CA GLU A 208 -43.72 -43.77 6.88
C GLU A 208 -42.28 -43.27 6.62
N GLU A 209 -41.99 -42.05 7.08
CA GLU A 209 -40.61 -41.70 7.49
C GLU A 209 -40.68 -40.65 8.61
N ALA A 210 -40.07 -41.03 9.71
CA ALA A 210 -40.05 -40.33 10.98
C ALA A 210 -39.61 -38.86 10.85
N GLU A 211 -40.27 -38.01 11.58
CA GLU A 211 -39.92 -36.62 11.85
C GLU A 211 -38.41 -36.48 12.19
N SER A 212 -37.63 -36.02 11.23
CA SER A 212 -36.36 -35.36 11.53
C SER A 212 -36.67 -33.93 11.96
N PRO A 213 -36.06 -33.41 13.02
CA PRO A 213 -36.30 -32.04 13.46
C PRO A 213 -35.92 -31.08 12.34
N ASP A 214 -36.83 -30.11 12.14
CA ASP A 214 -36.69 -28.96 11.25
C ASP A 214 -35.22 -28.48 11.16
N PRO A 215 -34.62 -28.40 9.97
CA PRO A 215 -33.24 -27.96 9.88
C PRO A 215 -33.16 -26.55 10.45
N SER A 216 -32.41 -26.42 11.53
CA SER A 216 -32.07 -25.11 12.07
C SER A 216 -31.61 -24.18 10.92
N PRO A 217 -32.11 -22.93 10.86
CA PRO A 217 -31.79 -22.03 9.77
C PRO A 217 -30.26 -21.97 9.62
N PRO A 218 -29.73 -21.89 8.38
CA PRO A 218 -28.31 -21.89 8.14
C PRO A 218 -27.66 -20.80 9.02
N PRO A 219 -26.49 -21.06 9.60
CA PRO A 219 -25.87 -20.11 10.51
C PRO A 219 -25.70 -18.78 9.77
N MET A 220 -26.40 -17.75 10.26
CA MET A 220 -26.26 -16.36 9.75
C MET A 220 -24.80 -16.02 9.68
N ASP A 221 -24.33 -15.41 8.58
CA ASP A 221 -22.99 -14.93 8.47
C ASP A 221 -22.73 -13.79 9.47
N GLU A 222 -21.47 -13.39 9.64
CA GLU A 222 -21.08 -12.37 10.60
C GLU A 222 -21.73 -11.01 10.29
N TYR A 223 -21.89 -10.68 9.01
CA TYR A 223 -22.54 -9.46 8.57
C TYR A 223 -24.03 -9.46 8.91
N GLU A 224 -24.75 -10.53 8.57
CA GLU A 224 -26.20 -10.66 8.84
C GLU A 224 -26.49 -10.57 10.34
N ARG A 225 -25.70 -11.26 11.18
CA ARG A 225 -25.81 -11.15 12.64
C ARG A 225 -25.58 -9.72 13.13
N THR A 226 -24.53 -9.07 12.60
CA THR A 226 -24.19 -7.70 12.98
C THR A 226 -25.29 -6.72 12.58
N VAL A 227 -25.88 -6.88 11.38
CA VAL A 227 -27.00 -6.05 10.91
C VAL A 227 -28.25 -6.31 11.75
N ALA A 228 -28.59 -7.55 12.05
CA ALA A 228 -29.74 -7.88 12.90
C ALA A 228 -29.60 -7.24 14.30
N ASP A 229 -28.42 -7.28 14.91
CA ASP A 229 -28.16 -6.64 16.19
C ASP A 229 -28.16 -5.09 16.09
N ALA A 230 -27.70 -4.57 14.98
CA ALA A 230 -27.74 -3.13 14.69
C ALA A 230 -29.18 -2.61 14.59
N ASP A 231 -30.05 -3.39 13.95
CA ASP A 231 -31.48 -3.06 13.80
C ASP A 231 -32.25 -3.18 15.12
N ARG A 232 -31.82 -4.09 16.02
CA ARG A 232 -32.30 -4.12 17.41
C ARG A 232 -31.84 -2.93 18.24
N GLY A 233 -30.97 -2.09 17.67
CA GLY A 233 -30.58 -0.84 18.24
C GLY A 233 -29.26 -0.87 19.02
N ASN A 234 -28.46 -1.89 18.91
CA ASN A 234 -27.13 -1.94 19.54
C ASN A 234 -26.18 -0.93 18.85
N LYS A 235 -25.68 0.05 19.59
CA LYS A 235 -24.81 1.12 19.04
C LYS A 235 -23.48 0.62 18.50
N TRP A 236 -22.89 -0.41 19.07
CA TRP A 236 -21.63 -1.01 18.59
C TRP A 236 -21.85 -1.82 17.31
N SER A 237 -22.95 -2.57 17.25
CA SER A 237 -23.32 -3.31 16.05
C SER A 237 -23.70 -2.38 14.90
N GLN A 238 -24.35 -1.24 15.19
CA GLN A 238 -24.60 -0.17 14.20
C GLN A 238 -23.30 0.37 13.61
N TYR A 239 -22.30 0.63 14.43
CA TYR A 239 -20.97 1.06 13.96
C TYR A 239 -20.27 -0.05 13.15
N ARG A 240 -20.31 -1.31 13.61
CA ARG A 240 -19.72 -2.46 12.88
C ARG A 240 -20.39 -2.70 11.54
N ALA A 241 -21.72 -2.68 11.48
CA ALA A 241 -22.49 -2.81 10.25
C ALA A 241 -22.10 -1.71 9.24
N ALA A 242 -22.00 -0.46 9.71
CA ALA A 242 -21.55 0.64 8.88
C ALA A 242 -20.12 0.45 8.36
N LYS A 243 -19.22 -0.14 9.16
CA LYS A 243 -17.85 -0.44 8.73
C LYS A 243 -17.81 -1.47 7.61
N PHE A 244 -18.62 -2.51 7.67
CA PHE A 244 -18.79 -3.46 6.56
C PHE A 244 -19.33 -2.78 5.30
N MET A 245 -20.27 -1.84 5.46
CA MET A 245 -20.88 -1.11 4.35
C MET A 245 -19.97 -0.02 3.75
N LEU A 246 -18.88 0.35 4.41
CA LEU A 246 -17.86 1.28 3.91
C LEU A 246 -16.64 0.56 3.33
N ASP A 247 -16.58 -0.75 3.41
CA ASP A 247 -15.52 -1.53 2.77
C ASP A 247 -15.79 -1.62 1.28
N ARG A 248 -15.02 -0.87 0.48
CA ARG A 248 -15.16 -0.79 -0.98
C ARG A 248 -14.87 -2.11 -1.69
N ASP A 249 -14.01 -2.92 -1.09
CA ASP A 249 -13.63 -4.24 -1.61
C ASP A 249 -14.57 -5.34 -1.09
N GLY A 250 -15.42 -5.01 -0.12
CA GLY A 250 -16.39 -5.90 0.50
C GLY A 250 -17.68 -6.06 -0.31
N ASP A 251 -18.35 -7.20 -0.10
CA ASP A 251 -19.60 -7.55 -0.80
C ASP A 251 -20.80 -6.66 -0.38
N HIS A 252 -20.66 -5.82 0.65
CA HIS A 252 -21.76 -5.08 1.27
C HIS A 252 -21.59 -3.56 1.20
N TYR A 253 -20.81 -3.06 0.23
CA TYR A 253 -20.58 -1.63 0.08
C TYR A 253 -21.87 -0.85 -0.18
N ASP A 254 -22.30 -0.07 0.82
CA ASP A 254 -23.45 0.85 0.75
C ASP A 254 -23.22 2.05 1.66
N PRO A 255 -22.55 3.10 1.17
CA PRO A 255 -22.20 4.26 1.99
C PRO A 255 -23.40 5.03 2.50
N LYS A 256 -24.57 4.96 1.81
CA LYS A 256 -25.80 5.63 2.29
C LYS A 256 -26.34 4.97 3.55
N LYS A 257 -26.48 3.64 3.52
CA LYS A 257 -26.88 2.88 4.72
C LYS A 257 -25.84 2.98 5.83
N ALA A 258 -24.54 2.98 5.47
CA ALA A 258 -23.47 3.19 6.46
C ALA A 258 -23.66 4.48 7.25
N VAL A 259 -23.96 5.60 6.56
CA VAL A 259 -24.24 6.89 7.22
C VAL A 259 -25.47 6.81 8.12
N GLU A 260 -26.53 6.10 7.72
CA GLU A 260 -27.71 5.91 8.56
C GLU A 260 -27.38 5.18 9.86
N TYR A 261 -26.65 4.04 9.76
CA TYR A 261 -26.23 3.28 10.94
C TYR A 261 -25.26 4.05 11.82
N LEU A 262 -24.28 4.74 11.23
CA LEU A 262 -23.39 5.62 11.99
C LEU A 262 -24.13 6.74 12.70
N THR A 263 -25.12 7.33 12.04
CA THR A 263 -25.96 8.40 12.64
C THR A 263 -26.77 7.87 13.82
N ARG A 264 -27.39 6.68 13.69
CA ARG A 264 -28.09 6.02 14.79
C ARG A 264 -27.15 5.75 15.97
N SER A 265 -25.96 5.20 15.69
CA SER A 265 -24.92 4.92 16.68
C SER A 265 -24.41 6.18 17.39
N ALA A 266 -24.12 7.24 16.62
CA ALA A 266 -23.64 8.54 17.12
C ALA A 266 -24.68 9.24 18.00
N LYS A 267 -25.97 9.22 17.63
CA LYS A 267 -27.08 9.74 18.43
C LYS A 267 -27.24 9.00 19.78
N LYS A 268 -26.83 7.73 19.84
CA LYS A 268 -26.76 6.94 21.10
C LYS A 268 -25.46 7.18 21.89
N GLY A 269 -24.68 8.21 21.55
CA GLY A 269 -23.49 8.61 22.27
C GLY A 269 -22.27 7.73 21.99
N TYR A 270 -22.20 7.02 20.85
CA TYR A 270 -20.99 6.29 20.50
C TYR A 270 -19.98 7.21 19.81
N THR A 271 -18.97 7.62 20.55
CA THR A 271 -17.97 8.63 20.13
C THR A 271 -17.23 8.26 18.86
N VAL A 272 -16.89 6.97 18.68
CA VAL A 272 -16.20 6.52 17.46
C VAL A 272 -17.08 6.69 16.21
N ALA A 273 -18.40 6.50 16.33
CA ALA A 273 -19.32 6.74 15.23
C ALA A 273 -19.43 8.24 14.89
N LYS A 274 -19.41 9.13 15.89
CA LYS A 274 -19.36 10.59 15.68
C LYS A 274 -18.10 10.98 14.89
N TYR A 275 -16.94 10.48 15.32
CA TYR A 275 -15.67 10.69 14.60
C TYR A 275 -15.72 10.17 13.17
N MET A 276 -16.25 8.95 12.94
CA MET A 276 -16.34 8.38 11.60
C MET A 276 -17.26 9.19 10.67
N LEU A 277 -18.41 9.67 11.17
CA LEU A 277 -19.29 10.57 10.40
C LEU A 277 -18.57 11.86 10.02
N GLY A 278 -17.91 12.50 10.98
CA GLY A 278 -17.14 13.68 10.72
C GLY A 278 -16.06 13.48 9.67
N LYS A 279 -15.33 12.37 9.75
CA LYS A 279 -14.31 11.97 8.78
C LYS A 279 -14.90 11.71 7.38
N LEU A 280 -16.04 11.02 7.29
CA LEU A 280 -16.71 10.73 6.01
C LEU A 280 -17.15 12.01 5.30
N TYR A 281 -17.83 12.91 6.00
CA TYR A 281 -18.28 14.18 5.45
C TYR A 281 -17.13 15.14 5.11
N LEU A 282 -16.01 15.06 5.85
CA LEU A 282 -14.81 15.86 5.58
C LEU A 282 -14.08 15.39 4.32
N LYS A 283 -13.94 14.07 4.14
CA LYS A 283 -13.24 13.49 2.98
C LYS A 283 -14.04 13.64 1.68
N GLY A 284 -15.34 13.37 1.72
CA GLY A 284 -16.19 13.43 0.55
C GLY A 284 -15.96 12.31 -0.48
N GLU A 285 -15.34 11.20 -0.09
CA GLU A 285 -14.97 10.09 -0.99
C GLU A 285 -16.12 9.10 -1.21
N ASP A 286 -16.80 8.70 -0.13
CA ASP A 286 -17.91 7.73 -0.15
C ASP A 286 -19.27 8.41 -0.09
N VAL A 287 -19.32 9.63 0.42
CA VAL A 287 -20.49 10.49 0.48
C VAL A 287 -20.10 11.91 0.06
N PRO A 288 -21.03 12.72 -0.45
CA PRO A 288 -20.70 14.11 -0.80
C PRO A 288 -20.09 14.87 0.37
N LYS A 289 -19.04 15.63 0.10
CA LYS A 289 -18.37 16.46 1.11
C LYS A 289 -19.35 17.50 1.67
N GLN A 290 -19.47 17.53 3.00
CA GLN A 290 -20.37 18.43 3.70
C GLN A 290 -19.69 18.99 4.95
N MET A 291 -19.05 20.14 4.82
CA MET A 291 -18.20 20.70 5.88
C MET A 291 -18.97 20.98 7.17
N LEU A 292 -20.18 21.53 7.10
CA LEU A 292 -20.97 21.82 8.30
C LEU A 292 -21.32 20.54 9.09
N HIS A 293 -21.66 19.47 8.39
CA HIS A 293 -21.92 18.18 9.03
C HIS A 293 -20.64 17.57 9.59
N ALA A 294 -19.52 17.71 8.88
CA ALA A 294 -18.21 17.25 9.35
C ALA A 294 -17.83 17.93 10.66
N LEU A 295 -17.92 19.26 10.71
CA LEU A 295 -17.63 20.05 11.91
C LEU A 295 -18.55 19.67 13.07
N HIS A 296 -19.86 19.60 12.84
CA HIS A 296 -20.84 19.22 13.86
C HIS A 296 -20.49 17.89 14.54
N TRP A 297 -20.19 16.85 13.74
CA TRP A 297 -19.90 15.54 14.29
C TRP A 297 -18.50 15.46 14.92
N LEU A 298 -17.50 16.11 14.34
CA LEU A 298 -16.15 16.18 14.93
C LEU A 298 -16.17 16.95 16.25
N GLU A 299 -16.83 18.09 16.34
CA GLU A 299 -16.99 18.86 17.58
C GLU A 299 -17.75 18.07 18.65
N SER A 300 -18.77 17.31 18.23
CA SER A 300 -19.44 16.40 19.16
C SER A 300 -18.53 15.29 19.67
N ALA A 301 -17.64 14.76 18.82
CA ALA A 301 -16.66 13.76 19.24
C ALA A 301 -15.52 14.35 20.12
N VAL A 302 -15.15 15.61 19.86
CA VAL A 302 -14.18 16.38 20.69
C VAL A 302 -14.73 16.63 22.09
N LYS A 303 -16.03 16.89 22.24
CA LYS A 303 -16.69 17.01 23.55
C LYS A 303 -16.66 15.70 24.36
N ASP A 304 -16.54 14.58 23.67
CA ASP A 304 -16.38 13.26 24.28
C ASP A 304 -14.88 12.87 24.44
N ASP A 305 -13.96 13.83 24.37
CA ASP A 305 -12.50 13.66 24.51
C ASP A 305 -11.89 12.66 23.54
N ASN A 306 -12.36 12.63 22.28
CA ASN A 306 -11.81 11.74 21.26
C ASN A 306 -10.54 12.32 20.61
N PRO A 307 -9.34 11.72 20.84
CA PRO A 307 -8.09 12.29 20.34
C PRO A 307 -7.96 12.28 18.81
N TYR A 308 -8.65 11.39 18.12
CA TYR A 308 -8.64 11.36 16.66
C TYR A 308 -9.54 12.46 16.06
N ALA A 309 -10.64 12.80 16.74
CA ALA A 309 -11.48 13.93 16.34
C ALA A 309 -10.77 15.25 16.59
N GLU A 310 -10.11 15.42 17.73
CA GLU A 310 -9.25 16.57 18.04
C GLU A 310 -8.15 16.75 17.00
N TYR A 311 -7.44 15.67 16.66
CA TYR A 311 -6.43 15.68 15.60
C TYR A 311 -7.01 16.12 14.25
N LEU A 312 -8.13 15.52 13.85
CA LEU A 312 -8.69 15.78 12.52
C LEU A 312 -9.21 17.22 12.42
N LEU A 313 -9.92 17.69 13.44
CA LEU A 313 -10.42 19.04 13.52
C LEU A 313 -9.28 20.07 13.61
N GLY A 314 -8.29 19.82 14.47
CA GLY A 314 -7.12 20.68 14.61
C GLY A 314 -6.33 20.78 13.30
N LYS A 315 -6.13 19.66 12.60
CA LYS A 315 -5.50 19.63 11.28
C LYS A 315 -6.30 20.43 10.24
N THR A 316 -7.63 20.38 10.28
CA THR A 316 -8.51 21.11 9.36
C THR A 316 -8.39 22.63 9.60
N PHE A 317 -8.42 23.08 10.86
CA PHE A 317 -8.19 24.49 11.19
C PHE A 317 -6.78 24.97 10.85
N LEU A 318 -5.76 24.11 11.05
CA LEU A 318 -4.37 24.45 10.72
C LEU A 318 -4.18 24.67 9.21
N LYS A 319 -4.81 23.83 8.37
CA LYS A 319 -4.72 23.96 6.91
C LYS A 319 -5.45 25.18 6.38
N GLY A 320 -6.67 25.43 6.85
CA GLY A 320 -7.50 26.54 6.38
C GLY A 320 -7.92 26.44 4.91
N GLU A 321 -8.04 25.22 4.36
CA GLU A 321 -8.40 25.00 2.95
C GLU A 321 -9.93 25.04 2.74
N ASP A 322 -10.67 24.43 3.65
CA ASP A 322 -12.13 24.27 3.56
C ASP A 322 -12.90 25.16 4.54
N ILE A 323 -12.22 25.70 5.52
CA ILE A 323 -12.71 26.62 6.56
C ILE A 323 -11.65 27.67 6.81
N GLU A 324 -12.05 28.80 7.39
CA GLU A 324 -11.12 29.84 7.81
C GLU A 324 -10.08 29.25 8.79
N ARG A 325 -8.81 29.59 8.55
CA ARG A 325 -7.70 29.13 9.39
C ARG A 325 -7.83 29.75 10.78
N ASP A 326 -7.77 28.85 11.77
CA ASP A 326 -7.75 29.23 13.20
C ASP A 326 -6.57 28.53 13.86
N THR A 327 -5.45 29.24 13.93
CA THR A 327 -4.18 28.69 14.42
C THR A 327 -4.22 28.41 15.92
N GLU A 328 -4.88 29.25 16.71
CA GLU A 328 -4.99 29.09 18.17
C GLU A 328 -5.80 27.85 18.52
N ARG A 329 -6.95 27.71 17.87
CA ARG A 329 -7.81 26.54 18.06
C ARG A 329 -7.16 25.26 17.53
N ALA A 330 -6.46 25.34 16.40
CA ALA A 330 -5.70 24.23 15.85
C ALA A 330 -4.60 23.74 16.79
N GLU A 331 -3.81 24.66 17.33
CA GLU A 331 -2.74 24.39 18.29
C GLU A 331 -3.28 23.73 19.56
N SER A 332 -4.33 24.30 20.15
CA SER A 332 -4.99 23.75 21.34
C SER A 332 -5.49 22.33 21.13
N LEU A 333 -6.21 22.07 20.02
CA LEU A 333 -6.74 20.74 19.70
C LEU A 333 -5.63 19.71 19.43
N LEU A 334 -4.60 20.10 18.67
CA LEU A 334 -3.48 19.21 18.36
C LEU A 334 -2.63 18.92 19.59
N SER A 335 -2.41 19.90 20.48
CA SER A 335 -1.69 19.70 21.74
C SER A 335 -2.41 18.70 22.63
N ARG A 336 -3.72 18.91 22.86
CA ARG A 336 -4.54 18.01 23.67
C ARG A 336 -4.58 16.59 23.10
N SER A 337 -4.73 16.46 21.79
CA SER A 337 -4.67 15.17 21.10
C SER A 337 -3.30 14.49 21.25
N ALA A 338 -2.20 15.26 21.15
CA ALA A 338 -0.84 14.74 21.32
C ALA A 338 -0.57 14.29 22.77
N GLU A 339 -1.05 15.03 23.77
CA GLU A 339 -0.96 14.69 25.20
C GLU A 339 -1.70 13.38 25.51
N GLN A 340 -2.83 13.13 24.85
CA GLN A 340 -3.54 11.85 24.90
C GLN A 340 -2.82 10.72 24.12
N GLY A 341 -1.63 10.98 23.59
CA GLY A 341 -0.78 9.99 22.93
C GLY A 341 -1.08 9.77 21.44
N ASN A 342 -1.80 10.67 20.79
CA ASN A 342 -2.03 10.60 19.34
C ASN A 342 -0.75 10.99 18.57
N LYS A 343 -0.09 10.00 17.99
CA LYS A 343 1.15 10.18 17.24
C LYS A 343 1.00 11.09 16.01
N TYR A 344 -0.18 11.13 15.40
CA TYR A 344 -0.44 11.96 14.22
C TYR A 344 -0.55 13.44 14.59
N ALA A 345 -1.18 13.74 15.73
CA ALA A 345 -1.27 15.10 16.25
C ALA A 345 0.11 15.62 16.66
N ALA A 346 0.86 14.82 17.43
CA ALA A 346 2.23 15.15 17.83
C ALA A 346 3.14 15.41 16.61
N TYR A 347 3.06 14.59 15.57
CA TYR A 347 3.81 14.81 14.33
C TYR A 347 3.39 16.10 13.61
N THR A 348 2.08 16.31 13.46
CA THR A 348 1.56 17.46 12.70
C THR A 348 1.93 18.77 13.38
N LEU A 349 1.75 18.84 14.70
CA LEU A 349 2.09 20.04 15.48
C LEU A 349 3.60 20.24 15.57
N GLY A 350 4.37 19.15 15.81
CA GLY A 350 5.83 19.22 15.84
C GLY A 350 6.42 19.68 14.50
N LYS A 351 5.84 19.24 13.37
CA LYS A 351 6.23 19.72 12.05
C LYS A 351 5.87 21.20 11.84
N ALA A 352 4.68 21.63 12.27
CA ALA A 352 4.25 23.03 12.16
C ALA A 352 5.17 23.98 12.95
N TYR A 353 5.62 23.60 14.14
CA TYR A 353 6.61 24.35 14.92
C TYR A 353 8.01 24.33 14.30
N LEU A 354 8.39 23.22 13.63
CA LEU A 354 9.69 23.11 12.96
C LEU A 354 9.75 24.01 11.73
N ASP A 355 8.69 23.97 10.91
CA ASP A 355 8.61 24.73 9.66
C ASP A 355 8.48 26.25 9.91
N GLY A 356 7.73 26.66 10.94
CA GLY A 356 7.57 28.06 11.32
C GLY A 356 6.73 28.92 10.38
N ASP A 357 6.06 28.30 9.41
CA ASP A 357 5.30 29.00 8.37
C ASP A 357 3.89 29.42 8.86
N ILE A 358 3.27 28.61 9.69
CA ILE A 358 1.88 28.77 10.16
C ILE A 358 1.87 29.13 11.65
N LEU A 359 2.68 28.47 12.44
CA LEU A 359 2.89 28.74 13.86
C LEU A 359 4.26 29.40 14.05
N ALA A 360 4.44 30.16 15.13
CA ALA A 360 5.75 30.67 15.49
C ALA A 360 6.74 29.52 15.68
N GLN A 361 7.90 29.59 15.02
CA GLN A 361 8.91 28.55 15.10
C GLN A 361 9.36 28.30 16.55
N SER A 362 9.32 27.05 16.96
CA SER A 362 9.83 26.59 18.27
C SER A 362 10.52 25.25 18.11
N ILE A 363 11.83 25.26 18.05
CA ILE A 363 12.63 24.04 17.83
C ILE A 363 12.50 23.07 19.02
N ASP A 364 12.48 23.58 20.24
CA ASP A 364 12.39 22.73 21.44
C ASP A 364 11.05 21.97 21.47
N GLU A 365 9.93 22.67 21.23
CA GLU A 365 8.61 22.04 21.14
C GLU A 365 8.49 21.09 19.93
N ALA A 366 9.05 21.48 18.79
CA ALA A 366 9.09 20.63 17.61
C ALA A 366 9.80 19.29 17.91
N VAL A 367 10.99 19.35 18.51
CA VAL A 367 11.77 18.16 18.86
C VAL A 367 11.06 17.32 19.93
N ARG A 368 10.46 17.95 20.95
CA ARG A 368 9.68 17.26 21.98
C ARG A 368 8.53 16.47 21.37
N LEU A 369 7.72 17.11 20.53
CA LEU A 369 6.56 16.49 19.89
C LEU A 369 6.95 15.43 18.84
N LEU A 370 8.00 15.68 18.06
CA LEU A 370 8.52 14.69 17.13
C LEU A 370 9.06 13.45 17.86
N ASN A 371 9.76 13.61 19.00
CA ASN A 371 10.18 12.48 19.82
C ASN A 371 8.98 11.71 20.39
N LEU A 372 7.93 12.39 20.83
CA LEU A 372 6.69 11.74 21.29
C LEU A 372 6.08 10.89 20.18
N SER A 373 5.98 11.42 18.97
CA SER A 373 5.46 10.71 17.79
C SER A 373 6.35 9.53 17.38
N ALA A 374 7.67 9.73 17.33
CA ALA A 374 8.65 8.72 16.94
C ALA A 374 8.70 7.55 17.94
N SER A 375 8.58 7.82 19.25
CA SER A 375 8.50 6.81 20.30
C SER A 375 7.25 5.93 20.17
N LYS A 376 6.16 6.46 19.58
CA LYS A 376 4.94 5.71 19.23
C LYS A 376 5.04 4.99 17.87
N ASN A 377 6.26 4.76 17.41
CA ASN A 377 6.57 4.04 16.18
C ASN A 377 5.92 4.67 14.93
N PHE A 378 6.05 5.99 14.77
CA PHE A 378 5.60 6.70 13.57
C PHE A 378 6.78 7.03 12.66
N ALA A 379 6.90 6.32 11.52
CA ALA A 379 8.04 6.41 10.62
C ALA A 379 8.35 7.84 10.11
N PRO A 380 7.35 8.69 9.73
CA PRO A 380 7.65 10.05 9.32
C PRO A 380 8.31 10.91 10.40
N ALA A 381 7.95 10.72 11.67
CA ALA A 381 8.58 11.43 12.78
C ALA A 381 10.01 10.92 13.03
N GLN A 382 10.22 9.60 12.96
CA GLN A 382 11.54 8.97 13.06
C GLN A 382 12.47 9.46 11.95
N PHE A 383 11.97 9.54 10.72
CA PHE A 383 12.74 10.08 9.58
C PHE A 383 13.14 11.55 9.80
N ILE A 384 12.19 12.41 10.23
CA ILE A 384 12.51 13.84 10.47
C ILE A 384 13.56 13.97 11.56
N LEU A 385 13.41 13.27 12.69
CA LEU A 385 14.41 13.30 13.79
C LEU A 385 15.77 12.81 13.31
N GLY A 386 15.82 11.68 12.61
CA GLY A 386 17.06 11.16 12.06
C GLY A 386 17.74 12.17 11.14
N ARG A 387 16.98 12.83 10.27
CA ARG A 387 17.48 13.86 9.36
C ARG A 387 17.98 15.12 10.11
N LEU A 388 17.26 15.58 11.14
CA LEU A 388 17.66 16.72 11.95
C LEU A 388 18.98 16.46 12.69
N LEU A 389 19.10 15.30 13.33
CA LEU A 389 20.33 14.88 14.01
C LEU A 389 21.51 14.67 13.07
N TYR A 390 21.27 14.22 11.84
CA TYR A 390 22.30 14.11 10.81
C TYR A 390 22.82 15.47 10.35
N LYS A 391 21.90 16.40 10.08
CA LYS A 391 22.25 17.74 9.59
C LYS A 391 22.96 18.59 10.64
N GLY A 392 22.49 18.55 11.88
CA GLY A 392 23.04 19.35 12.97
C GLY A 392 22.83 20.87 12.82
N GLU A 393 21.85 21.31 12.02
CA GLU A 393 21.60 22.73 11.73
C GLU A 393 20.77 23.41 12.84
N VAL A 394 19.76 22.71 13.34
CA VAL A 394 18.80 23.22 14.34
C VAL A 394 18.86 22.46 15.68
N VAL A 395 19.46 21.29 15.68
CA VAL A 395 19.77 20.50 16.87
C VAL A 395 21.21 20.03 16.80
N PRO A 396 21.89 19.74 17.91
CA PRO A 396 23.26 19.22 17.90
C PRO A 396 23.37 17.94 17.05
N LYS A 397 24.41 17.89 16.19
CA LYS A 397 24.67 16.72 15.33
C LYS A 397 24.96 15.49 16.18
N ASP A 398 24.23 14.39 15.95
CA ASP A 398 24.42 13.09 16.61
C ASP A 398 24.16 11.97 15.59
N ILE A 399 25.25 11.50 14.97
CA ILE A 399 25.17 10.50 13.90
C ILE A 399 24.63 9.15 14.40
N LYS A 400 25.01 8.74 15.61
CA LYS A 400 24.56 7.46 16.18
C LYS A 400 23.05 7.44 16.39
N LYS A 401 22.51 8.45 17.06
CA LYS A 401 21.07 8.58 17.23
C LYS A 401 20.34 8.81 15.90
N SER A 402 20.98 9.50 14.96
CA SER A 402 20.42 9.67 13.61
C SER A 402 20.15 8.32 12.95
N VAL A 403 21.17 7.45 12.87
CA VAL A 403 20.99 6.13 12.22
C VAL A 403 20.04 5.23 13.00
N GLU A 404 19.98 5.33 14.34
CA GLU A 404 19.00 4.58 15.14
C GLU A 404 17.55 4.93 14.75
N TRP A 405 17.24 6.22 14.61
CA TRP A 405 15.91 6.65 14.18
C TRP A 405 15.62 6.30 12.72
N LEU A 406 16.61 6.47 11.84
CA LEU A 406 16.46 6.14 10.41
C LEU A 406 16.28 4.64 10.20
N ASP A 407 17.01 3.79 10.91
CA ASP A 407 16.86 2.33 10.85
C ASP A 407 15.46 1.88 11.32
N ARG A 408 14.91 2.52 12.36
CA ARG A 408 13.53 2.25 12.80
C ARG A 408 12.50 2.63 11.75
N ALA A 409 12.68 3.77 11.08
CA ALA A 409 11.81 4.18 9.98
C ALA A 409 11.97 3.27 8.76
N ALA A 410 13.21 2.89 8.42
CA ALA A 410 13.50 1.96 7.34
C ALA A 410 12.89 0.57 7.56
N ALA A 411 12.87 0.09 8.82
CA ALA A 411 12.20 -1.16 9.19
C ALA A 411 10.66 -1.12 8.96
N GLN A 412 10.08 0.06 8.82
CA GLN A 412 8.69 0.28 8.42
C GLN A 412 8.55 0.55 6.90
N ASN A 413 9.56 0.21 6.11
CA ASN A 413 9.62 0.39 4.66
C ASN A 413 9.59 1.86 4.20
N ASP A 414 10.07 2.81 5.02
CA ASP A 414 10.25 4.19 4.57
C ASP A 414 11.49 4.30 3.65
N PRO A 415 11.31 4.55 2.33
CA PRO A 415 12.41 4.54 1.36
C PRO A 415 13.40 5.70 1.56
N TYR A 416 12.92 6.83 2.06
CA TYR A 416 13.77 8.00 2.29
C TYR A 416 14.66 7.83 3.52
N ALA A 417 14.10 7.24 4.58
CA ALA A 417 14.87 6.88 5.76
C ALA A 417 15.92 5.82 5.45
N ALA A 418 15.52 4.77 4.74
CA ALA A 418 16.43 3.72 4.31
C ALA A 418 17.56 4.25 3.41
N TYR A 419 17.25 5.10 2.44
CA TYR A 419 18.25 5.74 1.59
C TYR A 419 19.23 6.60 2.41
N LEU A 420 18.72 7.44 3.32
CA LEU A 420 19.56 8.31 4.15
C LEU A 420 20.44 7.50 5.12
N ALA A 421 19.89 6.47 5.75
CA ALA A 421 20.68 5.55 6.58
C ALA A 421 21.80 4.88 5.79
N GLY A 422 21.50 4.36 4.60
CA GLY A 422 22.47 3.77 3.69
C GLY A 422 23.61 4.76 3.32
N LYS A 423 23.25 6.01 3.04
CA LYS A 423 24.21 7.07 2.75
C LYS A 423 25.12 7.35 3.96
N ILE A 424 24.55 7.46 5.16
CA ILE A 424 25.31 7.71 6.40
C ILE A 424 26.26 6.56 6.69
N TYR A 425 25.79 5.30 6.62
CA TYR A 425 26.65 4.12 6.79
C TYR A 425 27.76 4.00 5.75
N LEU A 426 27.60 4.61 4.58
CA LEU A 426 28.62 4.62 3.54
C LEU A 426 29.66 5.73 3.75
N THR A 427 29.28 6.89 4.29
CA THR A 427 30.10 8.11 4.27
C THR A 427 30.62 8.60 5.62
N GLU A 428 29.92 8.33 6.72
CA GLU A 428 30.29 8.85 8.04
C GLU A 428 31.16 7.84 8.79
N ASP A 429 32.42 8.19 9.04
CA ASP A 429 33.44 7.27 9.60
C ASP A 429 33.04 6.70 10.97
N GLU A 430 32.26 7.46 11.78
CA GLU A 430 31.82 7.08 13.12
C GLU A 430 30.92 5.82 13.13
N VAL A 431 30.14 5.62 12.07
CA VAL A 431 29.17 4.52 11.94
C VAL A 431 29.36 3.70 10.68
N LYS A 432 30.46 3.94 9.95
CA LYS A 432 30.73 3.34 8.65
C LYS A 432 30.59 1.82 8.66
N ASN A 433 29.71 1.32 7.80
CA ASN A 433 29.46 -0.11 7.65
C ASN A 433 28.84 -0.40 6.28
N ILE A 434 29.64 -0.99 5.38
CA ILE A 434 29.21 -1.26 4.01
C ILE A 434 28.03 -2.24 3.94
N GLN A 435 28.00 -3.25 4.81
CA GLN A 435 26.92 -4.24 4.81
C GLN A 435 25.60 -3.62 5.25
N LYS A 436 25.61 -2.75 6.27
CA LYS A 436 24.44 -1.99 6.67
C LYS A 436 24.02 -1.02 5.57
N ALA A 437 24.97 -0.34 4.91
CA ALA A 437 24.68 0.57 3.80
C ALA A 437 23.96 -0.17 2.65
N ILE A 438 24.48 -1.32 2.23
CA ILE A 438 23.87 -2.14 1.20
C ILE A 438 22.44 -2.56 1.61
N ARG A 439 22.27 -3.08 2.83
CA ARG A 439 20.95 -3.51 3.32
C ARG A 439 19.95 -2.35 3.29
N SER A 440 20.34 -1.17 3.75
CA SER A 440 19.49 0.03 3.75
C SER A 440 19.16 0.47 2.33
N PHE A 441 20.12 0.51 1.41
CA PHE A 441 19.84 0.82 0.01
C PHE A 441 18.94 -0.19 -0.67
N ILE A 442 19.03 -1.47 -0.31
CA ILE A 442 18.15 -2.50 -0.84
C ILE A 442 16.70 -2.27 -0.37
N ILE A 443 16.49 -1.94 0.91
CA ILE A 443 15.15 -1.58 1.42
C ILE A 443 14.60 -0.36 0.67
N ALA A 444 15.42 0.66 0.44
CA ALA A 444 15.02 1.84 -0.30
C ALA A 444 14.67 1.51 -1.77
N ALA A 445 15.50 0.72 -2.45
CA ALA A 445 15.30 0.27 -3.82
C ALA A 445 14.03 -0.56 -3.99
N ALA A 446 13.78 -1.51 -3.06
CA ALA A 446 12.55 -2.32 -3.05
C ALA A 446 11.27 -1.48 -2.93
N ASN A 447 11.37 -0.25 -2.40
CA ASN A 447 10.29 0.71 -2.30
C ASN A 447 10.37 1.83 -3.38
N GLY A 448 11.06 1.57 -4.48
CA GLY A 448 11.07 2.43 -5.66
C GLY A 448 11.98 3.65 -5.57
N ASN A 449 13.02 3.63 -4.73
CA ASN A 449 13.99 4.72 -4.67
C ASN A 449 15.10 4.51 -5.70
N ASP A 450 15.01 5.20 -6.82
CA ASP A 450 15.94 5.15 -7.95
C ASP A 450 17.37 5.58 -7.60
N TYR A 451 17.52 6.50 -6.64
CA TYR A 451 18.84 6.89 -6.13
C TYR A 451 19.52 5.79 -5.32
N ALA A 452 18.74 4.98 -4.59
CA ALA A 452 19.27 3.82 -3.87
C ALA A 452 19.74 2.73 -4.84
N GLU A 453 18.95 2.46 -5.88
CA GLU A 453 19.34 1.55 -6.97
C GLU A 453 20.64 2.00 -7.63
N TYR A 454 20.75 3.27 -7.96
CA TYR A 454 21.97 3.85 -8.50
C TYR A 454 23.17 3.70 -7.54
N GLN A 455 23.00 3.92 -6.23
CA GLN A 455 24.07 3.73 -5.26
C GLN A 455 24.51 2.26 -5.15
N LEU A 456 23.56 1.30 -5.18
CA LEU A 456 23.87 -0.12 -5.23
C LEU A 456 24.70 -0.47 -6.47
N GLY A 457 24.28 0.00 -7.64
CA GLY A 457 25.04 -0.17 -8.87
C GLY A 457 26.47 0.35 -8.74
N LYS A 458 26.67 1.50 -8.12
CA LYS A 458 28.00 2.08 -7.85
C LYS A 458 28.81 1.25 -6.86
N ILE A 459 28.23 0.79 -5.78
CA ILE A 459 28.92 -0.03 -4.76
C ILE A 459 29.47 -1.30 -5.38
N TYR A 460 28.67 -2.01 -6.18
CA TYR A 460 29.12 -3.22 -6.88
C TYR A 460 30.11 -2.91 -8.01
N LEU A 461 30.00 -1.75 -8.67
CA LEU A 461 30.93 -1.31 -9.70
C LEU A 461 32.32 -1.00 -9.12
N TYR A 462 32.37 -0.27 -8.00
CA TYR A 462 33.66 0.11 -7.40
C TYR A 462 34.39 -1.07 -6.78
N GLY A 463 33.69 -1.99 -6.13
CA GLY A 463 34.30 -3.13 -5.48
C GLY A 463 35.37 -2.76 -4.46
N LYS A 464 35.19 -1.63 -3.72
CA LYS A 464 36.19 -1.11 -2.79
C LYS A 464 36.19 -1.89 -1.47
N ASP A 465 35.00 -2.02 -0.89
CA ASP A 465 34.81 -2.66 0.43
C ASP A 465 34.10 -4.03 0.30
N ILE A 466 33.72 -4.40 -0.92
CA ILE A 466 33.14 -5.69 -1.31
C ILE A 466 33.71 -6.10 -2.68
N PRO A 467 33.70 -7.41 -3.04
CA PRO A 467 34.07 -7.82 -4.40
C PRO A 467 33.21 -7.14 -5.47
N ARG A 468 33.85 -6.81 -6.61
CA ARG A 468 33.10 -6.31 -7.78
C ARG A 468 32.14 -7.37 -8.29
N ASP A 469 30.96 -6.91 -8.68
CA ASP A 469 29.92 -7.74 -9.25
C ASP A 469 29.32 -7.01 -10.45
N THR A 470 29.71 -7.43 -11.64
CA THR A 470 29.28 -6.79 -12.90
C THR A 470 27.80 -6.98 -13.17
N ASP A 471 27.28 -8.15 -12.81
CA ASP A 471 25.88 -8.51 -13.06
C ASP A 471 24.96 -7.68 -12.15
N LYS A 472 25.26 -7.60 -10.87
CA LYS A 472 24.55 -6.71 -9.95
C LYS A 472 24.72 -5.24 -10.31
N THR A 473 25.91 -4.83 -10.77
CA THR A 473 26.11 -3.45 -11.25
C THR A 473 25.14 -3.12 -12.36
N MET A 474 25.11 -3.95 -13.42
CA MET A 474 24.23 -3.68 -14.57
C MET A 474 22.75 -3.81 -14.19
N TYR A 475 22.40 -4.79 -13.38
CA TYR A 475 21.04 -4.96 -12.88
C TYR A 475 20.52 -3.69 -12.20
N TYR A 476 21.23 -3.21 -11.16
CA TYR A 476 20.76 -2.03 -10.41
C TYR A 476 20.86 -0.73 -11.22
N LEU A 477 21.83 -0.59 -12.11
CA LEU A 477 21.92 0.59 -12.97
C LEU A 477 20.78 0.61 -14.01
N HIS A 478 20.43 -0.54 -14.60
CA HIS A 478 19.28 -0.62 -15.52
C HIS A 478 17.98 -0.31 -14.80
N LEU A 479 17.77 -0.90 -13.62
CA LEU A 479 16.59 -0.64 -12.80
C LEU A 479 16.44 0.84 -12.46
N ALA A 480 17.54 1.49 -12.02
CA ALA A 480 17.55 2.91 -11.75
C ALA A 480 17.24 3.77 -12.99
N ALA A 481 17.78 3.38 -14.15
CA ALA A 481 17.53 4.08 -15.40
C ALA A 481 16.06 3.93 -15.86
N GLU A 482 15.47 2.76 -15.71
CA GLU A 482 14.05 2.50 -15.97
C GLU A 482 13.14 3.33 -15.06
N HIS A 483 13.52 3.54 -13.81
CA HIS A 483 12.82 4.43 -12.88
C HIS A 483 13.14 5.92 -13.09
N GLY A 484 13.87 6.26 -14.16
CA GLY A 484 14.11 7.64 -14.58
C GLY A 484 15.39 8.28 -14.04
N ASN A 485 16.28 7.52 -13.38
CA ASN A 485 17.55 8.05 -12.90
C ASN A 485 18.53 8.33 -14.05
N GLN A 486 18.69 9.61 -14.39
CA GLN A 486 19.55 10.04 -15.50
C GLN A 486 21.03 9.71 -15.27
N TYR A 487 21.51 9.71 -14.02
CA TYR A 487 22.89 9.36 -13.70
C TYR A 487 23.19 7.89 -13.98
N ALA A 488 22.21 7.00 -13.72
CA ALA A 488 22.34 5.59 -14.05
C ALA A 488 22.40 5.38 -15.56
N ALA A 489 21.52 6.03 -16.32
CA ALA A 489 21.53 5.96 -17.79
C ALA A 489 22.84 6.43 -18.39
N GLN A 490 23.36 7.56 -17.93
CA GLN A 490 24.68 8.09 -18.36
C GLN A 490 25.82 7.13 -18.01
N LEU A 491 25.78 6.50 -16.84
CA LEU A 491 26.79 5.55 -16.41
C LEU A 491 26.77 4.29 -17.27
N ILE A 492 25.60 3.72 -17.55
CA ILE A 492 25.44 2.59 -18.46
C ILE A 492 26.02 2.92 -19.84
N HIS A 493 25.66 4.10 -20.38
CA HIS A 493 26.22 4.57 -21.65
C HIS A 493 27.75 4.64 -21.62
N SER A 494 28.32 5.22 -20.56
CA SER A 494 29.79 5.34 -20.43
C SER A 494 30.49 3.98 -20.32
N ILE A 495 29.86 3.01 -19.65
CA ILE A 495 30.36 1.63 -19.56
C ILE A 495 30.36 0.97 -20.95
N ARG A 496 29.29 1.15 -21.75
CA ARG A 496 29.15 0.56 -23.09
C ARG A 496 30.12 1.17 -24.10
N VAL A 497 30.24 2.50 -24.10
CA VAL A 497 31.07 3.21 -25.10
C VAL A 497 32.56 2.98 -24.87
N ASN A 498 32.99 2.97 -23.63
CA ASN A 498 34.43 2.90 -23.33
C ASN A 498 34.98 1.47 -23.28
N GLY A 499 34.12 0.44 -23.26
CA GLY A 499 34.52 -0.99 -23.19
C GLY A 499 35.47 -1.31 -22.01
N ASN A 500 35.74 -0.32 -21.16
CA ASN A 500 36.72 -0.37 -20.09
C ASN A 500 36.13 0.21 -18.80
N TRP A 501 35.98 -0.64 -17.80
CA TRP A 501 35.45 -0.31 -16.48
C TRP A 501 36.23 0.81 -15.77
N THR A 502 37.55 0.92 -16.01
CA THR A 502 38.38 1.98 -15.43
C THR A 502 38.01 3.36 -15.96
N ALA A 503 37.69 3.47 -17.25
CA ALA A 503 37.25 4.73 -17.86
C ALA A 503 35.84 5.12 -17.36
N ALA A 504 34.93 4.16 -17.19
CA ALA A 504 33.62 4.40 -16.58
C ALA A 504 33.72 4.89 -15.13
N LEU A 505 34.65 4.33 -14.34
CA LEU A 505 34.96 4.80 -12.99
C LEU A 505 35.54 6.22 -12.97
N ALA A 506 36.39 6.56 -13.93
CA ALA A 506 36.96 7.91 -14.06
C ALA A 506 35.87 8.95 -14.42
N SER A 507 34.96 8.61 -15.34
CA SER A 507 33.82 9.48 -15.69
C SER A 507 32.85 9.68 -14.52
N LEU A 508 32.60 8.64 -13.71
CA LEU A 508 31.82 8.74 -12.48
C LEU A 508 32.45 9.70 -11.45
N ARG A 509 33.76 9.61 -11.25
CA ARG A 509 34.48 10.53 -10.35
C ARG A 509 34.34 11.97 -10.83
N LEU A 510 34.46 12.20 -12.14
CA LEU A 510 34.30 13.52 -12.75
C LEU A 510 32.86 14.04 -12.58
N LEU A 511 31.85 13.23 -12.89
CA LEU A 511 30.44 13.58 -12.69
C LEU A 511 30.11 13.87 -11.22
N GLY A 512 30.61 13.07 -10.30
CA GLY A 512 30.45 13.31 -8.86
C GLY A 512 31.17 14.56 -8.37
N HIS A 513 32.28 14.93 -8.99
CA HIS A 513 32.97 16.21 -8.71
C HIS A 513 32.17 17.39 -9.26
N MET A 514 31.70 17.30 -10.49
CA MET A 514 30.88 18.35 -11.12
C MET A 514 29.57 18.55 -10.37
N ALA A 515 28.88 17.47 -9.98
CA ALA A 515 27.66 17.56 -9.19
C ALA A 515 27.88 18.29 -7.85
N ARG A 516 28.98 18.01 -7.15
CA ARG A 516 29.35 18.73 -5.91
C ARG A 516 29.65 20.22 -6.17
N VAL A 517 30.37 20.53 -7.23
CA VAL A 517 30.66 21.92 -7.60
C VAL A 517 29.38 22.69 -7.93
N ILE A 518 28.44 22.06 -8.68
CA ILE A 518 27.15 22.65 -9.02
C ILE A 518 26.30 22.83 -7.75
N GLN A 519 26.24 21.83 -6.89
CA GLN A 519 25.48 21.89 -5.65
C GLN A 519 26.01 22.98 -4.71
N ASN A 520 27.31 23.05 -4.52
CA ASN A 520 27.92 24.12 -3.72
C ASN A 520 27.63 25.52 -4.32
N ARG A 521 27.67 25.66 -5.65
CA ARG A 521 27.37 26.92 -6.32
C ARG A 521 25.89 27.32 -6.17
N LEU A 522 24.96 26.35 -6.25
CA LEU A 522 23.53 26.57 -6.01
C LEU A 522 23.26 26.94 -4.55
N GLU A 523 23.94 26.30 -3.60
CA GLU A 523 23.84 26.65 -2.18
C GLU A 523 24.42 28.05 -1.89
N ASP A 524 25.55 28.41 -2.50
CA ASP A 524 26.12 29.74 -2.39
C ASP A 524 25.23 30.83 -3.01
N GLU A 525 24.60 30.55 -4.17
CA GLU A 525 23.63 31.44 -4.79
C GLU A 525 22.34 31.56 -3.94
N ARG A 526 21.88 30.46 -3.30
CA ARG A 526 20.75 30.46 -2.38
C ARG A 526 21.06 31.30 -1.14
N ARG A 527 22.21 31.08 -0.49
CA ARG A 527 22.71 31.92 0.63
C ARG A 527 22.88 33.38 0.23
N GLY A 528 23.37 33.64 -0.98
CA GLY A 528 23.49 35.00 -1.52
C GLY A 528 22.14 35.70 -1.70
N ARG A 529 21.09 34.97 -2.15
CA ARG A 529 19.70 35.48 -2.29
C ARG A 529 19.06 35.71 -0.92
N GLU A 530 19.16 34.77 0.00
CA GLU A 530 18.65 34.89 1.37
C GLU A 530 19.29 36.11 2.08
N ASN A 531 20.61 36.27 2.01
CA ASN A 531 21.29 37.44 2.54
C ASN A 531 20.90 38.76 1.86
N SER A 532 20.55 38.75 0.57
CA SER A 532 20.10 39.94 -0.14
C SER A 532 18.67 40.33 0.21
N ILE A 533 17.81 39.35 0.43
CA ILE A 533 16.41 39.54 0.90
C ILE A 533 16.43 40.10 2.32
N ASP A 534 17.24 39.54 3.21
CA ASP A 534 17.38 39.95 4.60
C ASP A 534 17.88 41.40 4.71
N ARG A 535 18.88 41.81 3.89
CA ARG A 535 19.35 43.20 3.80
C ARG A 535 18.27 44.14 3.28
N LYS A 536 17.51 43.76 2.26
CA LYS A 536 16.39 44.55 1.73
C LYS A 536 15.27 44.70 2.75
N LEU A 537 14.98 43.63 3.49
CA LEU A 537 13.94 43.62 4.54
C LEU A 537 14.35 44.52 5.71
N ARG A 538 15.61 44.42 6.19
CA ARG A 538 16.16 45.28 7.24
C ARG A 538 16.12 46.74 6.83
N ARG A 539 16.51 47.07 5.60
CA ARG A 539 16.44 48.42 5.06
C ARG A 539 15.01 48.97 5.00
N LYS A 540 14.05 48.19 4.57
CA LYS A 540 12.62 48.56 4.60
C LYS A 540 12.08 48.77 6.01
N ILE A 541 12.50 47.96 6.98
CA ILE A 541 12.12 48.10 8.39
C ILE A 541 12.74 49.38 8.96
N GLU A 542 13.99 49.71 8.67
CA GLU A 542 14.62 50.96 9.08
C GLU A 542 13.97 52.20 8.44
N GLU A 543 13.67 52.14 7.14
CA GLU A 543 12.94 53.21 6.43
C GLU A 543 11.55 53.43 7.04
N LYS A 544 10.82 52.34 7.42
CA LYS A 544 9.54 52.46 8.12
C LYS A 544 9.68 53.02 9.55
N LYS A 545 10.71 52.61 10.30
CA LYS A 545 10.98 53.14 11.64
C LYS A 545 11.29 54.64 11.58
N GLN A 546 12.08 55.09 10.59
CA GLN A 546 12.37 56.50 10.37
C GLN A 546 11.10 57.29 9.94
N ALA A 547 10.26 56.72 9.08
CA ALA A 547 9.00 57.35 8.64
C ALA A 547 7.96 57.49 9.79
N HIS A 548 8.02 56.67 10.80
CA HIS A 548 7.09 56.69 11.95
C HIS A 548 7.68 57.40 13.18
N GLY A 549 8.82 58.10 13.04
CA GLY A 549 9.40 58.93 14.12
C GLY A 549 9.83 58.17 15.36
N LEU A 550 9.99 56.83 15.28
CA LEU A 550 10.54 56.00 16.35
C LEU A 550 12.06 56.06 16.30
N LYS A 551 12.62 57.09 16.93
CA LYS A 551 14.03 57.10 17.37
C LYS A 551 14.18 56.21 18.58
N GLN A 552 15.28 55.43 18.62
CA GLN A 552 15.71 54.65 19.79
C GLN A 552 15.74 55.48 21.07
#